data_28b12a95a404df408175c74fe7e1630c
#
_entry.id   28b12a95a404df408175c74fe7e1630c
#
_cell.length_a   1.000
_cell.length_b   1.000
_cell.length_c   1.000
_cell.angle_alpha   90.00
_cell.angle_beta   90.00
_cell.angle_gamma   90.00
#
_symmetry.space_group_name_H-M   'P 1'
#
loop_
_entity.id
_entity.type
_entity.pdbx_description
1 polymer ?
#
loop_
_entity_poly.entity_id
_entity_poly.type
_entity_poly.pdbx_seq_one_letter_code
_entity_poly.pdbx_strand_id
1 'polypeptide(L)'
;MNELDEWIAAVSQELGLDAEVDVRLVLALARDVAHGVDRPAAPLTTFLMGLAVGQGQDSQASVSALAERVRLLASTWSTSHRA
;
A
#
# COMPACT_ATOMS: atom_id res chain seq x y z
N MET A 1 -21.13 -2.95 7.32
CA MET A 1 -19.91 -3.29 6.57
C MET A 1 -20.23 -3.38 5.10
N ASN A 2 -19.31 -2.93 4.28
CA ASN A 2 -19.53 -3.02 2.84
C ASN A 2 -18.81 -4.26 2.28
N GLU A 3 -18.99 -4.48 1.01
CA GLU A 3 -18.43 -5.67 0.36
C GLU A 3 -16.90 -5.68 0.42
N LEU A 4 -16.28 -4.53 0.33
CA LEU A 4 -14.82 -4.45 0.40
C LEU A 4 -14.32 -4.90 1.77
N ASP A 5 -14.96 -4.43 2.83
CA ASP A 5 -14.58 -4.84 4.19
C ASP A 5 -14.76 -6.34 4.38
N GLU A 6 -15.82 -6.88 3.82
CA GLU A 6 -16.07 -8.32 3.92
C GLU A 6 -15.03 -9.11 3.17
N TRP A 7 -14.62 -8.62 2.00
CA TRP A 7 -13.59 -9.28 1.21
C TRP A 7 -12.24 -9.27 1.93
N ILE A 8 -11.89 -8.12 2.52
CA ILE A 8 -10.63 -8.00 3.26
C ILE A 8 -10.61 -8.98 4.41
N ALA A 9 -11.74 -9.11 5.12
CA ALA A 9 -11.82 -10.05 6.23
C ALA A 9 -11.66 -11.49 5.74
N ALA A 10 -12.28 -11.83 4.63
CA ALA A 10 -12.20 -13.17 4.07
C ALA A 10 -10.78 -13.52 3.63
N VAL A 11 -10.11 -12.59 2.96
CA VAL A 11 -8.74 -12.82 2.52
C VAL A 11 -7.80 -12.92 3.72
N SER A 12 -8.00 -12.06 4.71
CA SER A 12 -7.17 -12.11 5.91
C SER A 12 -7.28 -13.46 6.59
N GLN A 13 -8.48 -13.98 6.68
CA GLN A 13 -8.71 -15.29 7.27
C GLN A 13 -8.07 -16.39 6.44
N GLU A 14 -8.22 -16.31 5.13
CA GLU A 14 -7.64 -17.30 4.24
C GLU A 14 -6.11 -17.36 4.36
N LEU A 15 -5.49 -16.21 4.55
CA LEU A 15 -4.04 -16.11 4.63
C LEU A 15 -3.51 -16.22 6.06
N GLY A 16 -4.38 -16.39 7.04
CA GLY A 16 -3.96 -16.51 8.43
C GLY A 16 -3.42 -15.22 9.00
N LEU A 17 -3.88 -14.09 8.49
CA LEU A 17 -3.44 -12.78 8.96
C LEU A 17 -4.36 -12.28 10.06
N ASP A 18 -3.75 -11.72 11.09
CA ASP A 18 -4.48 -11.16 12.22
C ASP A 18 -4.20 -9.68 12.38
N ALA A 19 -3.67 -9.05 11.35
CA ALA A 19 -3.30 -7.65 11.40
C ALA A 19 -4.48 -6.79 10.95
N GLU A 20 -4.59 -5.60 11.53
CA GLU A 20 -5.54 -4.62 11.06
C GLU A 20 -4.95 -3.85 9.90
N VAL A 21 -5.75 -3.66 8.87
CA VAL A 21 -5.31 -2.96 7.68
C VAL A 21 -5.97 -1.58 7.65
N ASP A 22 -5.15 -0.56 7.50
CA ASP A 22 -5.66 0.79 7.31
C ASP A 22 -6.03 0.94 5.83
N VAL A 23 -7.27 0.65 5.52
CA VAL A 23 -7.76 0.60 4.15
C VAL A 23 -7.63 1.96 3.47
N ARG A 24 -7.94 3.03 4.20
CA ARG A 24 -7.86 4.37 3.61
C ARG A 24 -6.44 4.72 3.23
N LEU A 25 -5.49 4.37 4.07
CA LEU A 25 -4.09 4.64 3.78
C LEU A 25 -3.62 3.87 2.55
N VAL A 26 -3.97 2.59 2.49
CA VAL A 26 -3.56 1.75 1.35
C VAL A 26 -4.18 2.25 0.06
N LEU A 27 -5.45 2.62 0.10
CA LEU A 27 -6.11 3.09 -1.12
C LEU A 27 -5.58 4.46 -1.55
N ALA A 28 -5.27 5.34 -0.60
CA ALA A 28 -4.70 6.65 -0.94
C ALA A 28 -3.33 6.49 -1.56
N LEU A 29 -2.52 5.61 -0.99
CA LEU A 29 -1.21 5.29 -1.54
C LEU A 29 -1.33 4.74 -2.95
N ALA A 30 -2.23 3.80 -3.15
CA ALA A 30 -2.43 3.20 -4.46
C ALA A 30 -2.83 4.23 -5.50
N ARG A 31 -3.70 5.17 -5.12
CA ARG A 31 -4.11 6.23 -6.03
C ARG A 31 -2.94 7.13 -6.39
N ASP A 32 -2.15 7.51 -5.41
CA ASP A 32 -1.00 8.38 -5.65
C ASP A 32 0.00 7.71 -6.59
N VAL A 33 0.23 6.42 -6.41
CA VAL A 33 1.15 5.69 -7.27
C VAL A 33 0.58 5.56 -8.68
N ALA A 34 -0.71 5.26 -8.78
CA ALA A 34 -1.35 5.12 -10.10
C ALA A 34 -1.26 6.41 -10.90
N HIS A 35 -1.42 7.55 -10.23
CA HIS A 35 -1.39 8.85 -10.89
C HIS A 35 0.02 9.36 -11.12
N GLY A 36 0.92 9.13 -10.18
CA GLY A 36 2.28 9.65 -10.26
C GLY A 36 3.21 8.79 -11.09
N VAL A 37 2.93 7.51 -11.20
CA VAL A 37 3.80 6.58 -11.91
C VAL A 37 3.04 5.92 -13.05
N ASP A 38 2.17 4.98 -12.74
CA ASP A 38 1.44 4.23 -13.74
C ASP A 38 0.38 3.41 -13.01
N ARG A 39 -0.70 3.12 -13.70
CA ARG A 39 -1.80 2.37 -13.10
C ARG A 39 -1.37 1.00 -12.57
N PRO A 40 -0.68 0.18 -13.35
CA PRO A 40 -0.27 -1.13 -12.84
C PRO A 40 0.79 -1.07 -11.75
N ALA A 41 1.43 0.08 -11.55
CA ALA A 41 2.38 0.20 -10.45
C ALA A 41 1.69 0.16 -9.09
N ALA A 42 0.41 0.52 -9.02
CA ALA A 42 -0.29 0.58 -7.74
C ALA A 42 -0.34 -0.78 -7.03
N PRO A 43 -0.85 -1.85 -7.65
CA PRO A 43 -0.86 -3.15 -6.95
C PRO A 43 0.53 -3.68 -6.69
N LEU A 44 1.48 -3.42 -7.58
CA LEU A 44 2.85 -3.90 -7.37
C LEU A 44 3.49 -3.19 -6.19
N THR A 45 3.25 -1.91 -6.06
CA THR A 45 3.80 -1.14 -4.94
C THR A 45 3.22 -1.61 -3.61
N THR A 46 1.90 -1.83 -3.56
CA THR A 46 1.30 -2.30 -2.31
C THR A 46 1.80 -3.68 -1.93
N PHE A 47 2.03 -4.53 -2.92
CA PHE A 47 2.60 -5.86 -2.65
C PHE A 47 4.02 -5.73 -2.08
N LEU A 48 4.84 -4.87 -2.68
CA LEU A 48 6.20 -4.66 -2.19
C LEU A 48 6.22 -4.10 -0.78
N MET A 49 5.30 -3.19 -0.48
CA MET A 49 5.19 -2.66 0.87
C MET A 49 4.82 -3.76 1.85
N GLY A 50 3.91 -4.64 1.44
CA GLY A 50 3.54 -5.77 2.29
C GLY A 50 4.71 -6.67 2.58
N LEU A 51 5.56 -6.91 1.57
CA LEU A 51 6.77 -7.68 1.78
C LEU A 51 7.71 -7.00 2.77
N ALA A 52 7.90 -5.69 2.62
CA ALA A 52 8.79 -4.95 3.49
C ALA A 52 8.33 -5.01 4.95
N VAL A 53 7.03 -4.83 5.15
CA VAL A 53 6.46 -4.91 6.50
C VAL A 53 6.62 -6.32 7.06
N GLY A 54 6.34 -7.32 6.23
CA GLY A 54 6.43 -8.71 6.69
C GLY A 54 7.84 -9.15 6.99
N GLN A 55 8.82 -8.53 6.38
CA GLN A 55 10.21 -8.93 6.56
C GLN A 55 10.87 -8.32 7.80
N GLY A 56 10.24 -7.36 8.44
CA GLY A 56 10.88 -6.84 9.63
C GLY A 56 10.23 -5.61 10.20
N GLN A 57 9.24 -5.11 9.54
CA GLN A 57 8.55 -3.92 9.98
C GLN A 57 7.13 -4.31 10.33
N ASP A 58 6.93 -4.66 11.57
CA ASP A 58 5.66 -5.26 11.97
C ASP A 58 4.78 -4.33 12.78
N SER A 59 5.11 -3.06 12.91
CA SER A 59 4.30 -2.14 13.66
C SER A 59 3.46 -1.27 12.72
N GLN A 60 2.35 -0.79 13.24
CA GLN A 60 1.47 0.09 12.48
C GLN A 60 2.18 1.38 12.09
N ALA A 61 3.03 1.87 12.99
CA ALA A 61 3.82 3.07 12.70
C ALA A 61 4.75 2.85 11.52
N SER A 62 5.30 1.63 11.39
CA SER A 62 6.17 1.30 10.27
C SER A 62 5.42 1.33 8.95
N VAL A 63 4.18 0.85 8.93
CA VAL A 63 3.36 0.90 7.72
C VAL A 63 3.14 2.34 7.29
N SER A 64 2.78 3.20 8.24
CA SER A 64 2.56 4.62 7.93
C SER A 64 3.82 5.28 7.42
N ALA A 65 4.95 4.99 8.04
CA ALA A 65 6.22 5.58 7.63
C ALA A 65 6.62 5.14 6.22
N LEU A 66 6.43 3.85 5.92
CA LEU A 66 6.73 3.34 4.59
C LEU A 66 5.81 3.94 3.54
N ALA A 67 4.53 4.08 3.88
CA ALA A 67 3.56 4.67 2.97
C ALA A 67 3.94 6.11 2.63
N GLU A 68 4.37 6.87 3.64
CA GLU A 68 4.77 8.25 3.43
C GLU A 68 5.96 8.34 2.48
N ARG A 69 6.93 7.47 2.67
CA ARG A 69 8.11 7.44 1.82
C ARG A 69 7.76 7.11 0.38
N VAL A 70 6.89 6.14 0.18
CA VAL A 70 6.48 5.73 -1.17
C VAL A 70 5.67 6.82 -1.84
N ARG A 71 4.77 7.47 -1.10
CA ARG A 71 3.95 8.54 -1.67
C ARG A 71 4.83 9.72 -2.10
N LEU A 72 5.84 10.03 -1.31
CA LEU A 72 6.77 11.08 -1.67
C LEU A 72 7.54 10.72 -2.93
N LEU A 73 8.00 9.49 -3.02
CA LEU A 73 8.70 9.03 -4.21
C LEU A 73 7.80 9.13 -5.44
N ALA A 74 6.53 8.73 -5.32
CA ALA A 74 5.59 8.79 -6.42
C ALA A 74 5.33 10.23 -6.86
N SER A 75 5.29 11.16 -5.90
CA SER A 75 5.01 12.57 -6.21
C SER A 75 6.11 13.22 -7.03
N THR A 76 7.32 12.71 -6.95
CA THR A 76 8.46 13.28 -7.69
C THR A 76 8.86 12.43 -8.88
N TRP A 77 8.19 11.33 -9.12
CA TRP A 77 8.63 10.36 -10.14
C TRP A 77 8.59 10.95 -11.54
N SER A 78 7.50 11.63 -11.92
CA SER A 78 7.39 12.20 -13.26
C SER A 78 8.49 13.22 -13.51
N THR A 79 8.78 14.05 -12.53
CA THR A 79 9.82 15.06 -12.65
C THR A 79 11.19 14.43 -12.86
N SER A 80 11.44 13.31 -12.16
CA SER A 80 12.76 12.67 -12.23
C SER A 80 12.92 11.76 -13.43
N HIS A 81 11.84 11.17 -13.94
CA HIS A 81 11.93 10.06 -14.88
C HIS A 81 11.20 10.27 -16.19
N ARG A 82 10.47 11.37 -16.33
CA ARG A 82 9.75 11.66 -17.56
C ARG A 82 10.12 13.02 -18.13
N ALA A 83 11.31 13.41 -17.90
CA ALA A 83 11.80 14.71 -18.32
C ALA A 83 11.68 14.95 -19.84
#